data_1cc7c7cde648f84de74c935d1d495bca
#
_entry.id   1cc7c7cde648f84de74c935d1d495bca
#
_cell.length_a   1.000
_cell.length_b   1.000
_cell.length_c   1.000
_cell.angle_alpha   90.00
_cell.angle_beta   90.00
_cell.angle_gamma   90.00
#
_symmetry.space_group_name_H-M   'P 1'
#
loop_
_entity.id
_entity.type
_entity.pdbx_description
1 polymer ?
#
loop_
_entity_poly.entity_id
_entity_poly.type
_entity_poly.pdbx_seq_one_letter_code
_entity_poly.pdbx_strand_id
1 'polypeptide(L)'
;TATGIFPSIASYGMYSFQVSDIRGKYGASTYIRSRVWTCALAVALCIGFVAVSALTGENPYSAQQSVCVLLFLGYRMVESLTDIYNAIDQRSGRLDIVGKTYAVRGAVTLASFTLTLWLTQDIVLTLALMLGASLVVFFVYSLPQARAFYAPEQPQNARVAALLWECLPLAVYSFLN
;
A
#
# COMPACT_ATOMS: atom_id res chain seq x y z
N THR A 1 8.34 -12.40 9.56
CA THR A 1 7.85 -11.40 10.53
C THR A 1 6.50 -10.85 10.10
N ALA A 2 5.57 -10.65 11.03
CA ALA A 2 4.21 -10.14 10.77
C ALA A 2 4.22 -8.84 9.93
N THR A 3 5.20 -7.96 10.15
CA THR A 3 5.38 -6.71 9.41
C THR A 3 5.66 -6.86 7.91
N GLY A 4 6.07 -8.03 7.45
CA GLY A 4 6.29 -8.32 6.03
C GLY A 4 5.10 -9.02 5.35
N ILE A 5 4.43 -9.94 6.05
CA ILE A 5 3.37 -10.78 5.49
C ILE A 5 2.15 -9.95 5.07
N PHE A 6 1.64 -9.08 5.96
CA PHE A 6 0.43 -8.30 5.68
C PHE A 6 0.60 -7.29 4.52
N PRO A 7 1.71 -6.55 4.41
CA PRO A 7 1.98 -5.73 3.22
C PRO A 7 2.08 -6.54 1.93
N SER A 8 2.63 -7.75 1.96
CA SER A 8 2.70 -8.63 0.78
C SER A 8 1.30 -9.06 0.33
N ILE A 9 0.37 -9.34 1.27
CA ILE A 9 -1.04 -9.58 0.96
C ILE A 9 -1.68 -8.34 0.31
N ALA A 10 -1.40 -7.15 0.83
CA ALA A 10 -1.92 -5.91 0.26
C ALA A 10 -1.37 -5.65 -1.14
N SER A 11 -0.09 -5.87 -1.39
CA SER A 11 0.53 -5.64 -2.70
C SER A 11 0.10 -6.67 -3.75
N TYR A 12 -0.11 -7.93 -3.38
CA TYR A 12 -0.63 -9.03 -4.19
C TYR A 12 0.01 -9.14 -5.60
N GLY A 13 1.25 -8.70 -5.79
CA GLY A 13 1.92 -8.67 -7.10
C GLY A 13 1.24 -7.82 -8.17
N MET A 14 0.22 -7.06 -7.81
CA MET A 14 -0.69 -6.38 -8.73
C MET A 14 -0.03 -5.25 -9.52
N TYR A 15 0.99 -4.59 -8.96
CA TYR A 15 1.74 -3.54 -9.65
C TYR A 15 2.39 -4.08 -10.94
N SER A 16 3.13 -5.17 -10.82
CA SER A 16 3.80 -5.81 -11.96
C SER A 16 2.81 -6.29 -13.01
N PHE A 17 1.69 -6.87 -12.57
CA PHE A 17 0.62 -7.30 -13.47
C PHE A 17 -0.01 -6.12 -14.20
N GLN A 18 -0.33 -5.03 -13.50
CA GLN A 18 -0.92 -3.83 -14.09
C GLN A 18 0.01 -3.18 -15.12
N VAL A 19 1.30 -3.08 -14.84
CA VAL A 19 2.29 -2.50 -15.77
C VAL A 19 2.46 -3.39 -17.01
N SER A 20 2.40 -4.71 -16.88
CA SER A 20 2.51 -5.66 -17.99
C SER A 20 1.23 -5.79 -18.83
N ASP A 21 0.08 -5.32 -18.36
CA ASP A 21 -1.18 -5.33 -19.10
C ASP A 21 -1.23 -4.22 -20.16
N ILE A 22 -0.36 -4.34 -21.18
CA ILE A 22 -0.26 -3.36 -22.28
C ILE A 22 -1.55 -3.33 -23.11
N ARG A 23 -2.27 -4.46 -23.19
CA ARG A 23 -3.51 -4.57 -24.00
C ARG A 23 -4.72 -3.93 -23.33
N GLY A 24 -4.61 -3.50 -22.06
CA GLY A 24 -5.73 -2.90 -21.33
C GLY A 24 -6.88 -3.86 -21.04
N LYS A 25 -6.56 -5.15 -20.76
CA LYS A 25 -7.56 -6.17 -20.44
C LYS A 25 -8.45 -5.75 -19.28
N TYR A 26 -7.85 -5.07 -18.30
CA TYR A 26 -8.55 -4.53 -17.14
C TYR A 26 -8.40 -3.00 -17.08
N GLY A 27 -9.51 -2.33 -16.77
CA GLY A 27 -9.52 -0.89 -16.59
C GLY A 27 -8.88 -0.46 -15.26
N ALA A 28 -8.43 0.79 -15.19
CA ALA A 28 -7.80 1.35 -14.00
C ALA A 28 -8.71 1.28 -12.77
N SER A 29 -10.03 1.46 -12.93
CA SER A 29 -11.03 1.32 -11.87
C SER A 29 -11.05 -0.07 -11.24
N THR A 30 -10.87 -1.12 -12.06
CA THR A 30 -10.80 -2.51 -11.58
C THR A 30 -9.58 -2.75 -10.72
N TYR A 31 -8.41 -2.23 -11.14
CA TYR A 31 -7.17 -2.31 -10.34
C TYR A 31 -7.28 -1.58 -9.01
N ILE A 32 -7.80 -0.35 -9.01
CA ILE A 32 -8.00 0.44 -7.78
C ILE A 32 -8.92 -0.32 -6.81
N ARG A 33 -10.05 -0.83 -7.30
CA ARG A 33 -11.02 -1.54 -6.49
C ARG A 33 -10.45 -2.84 -5.93
N SER A 34 -9.73 -3.61 -6.75
CA SER A 34 -9.05 -4.84 -6.31
C SER A 34 -8.03 -4.52 -5.19
N ARG A 35 -7.29 -3.43 -5.33
CA ARG A 35 -6.33 -2.99 -4.32
C ARG A 35 -7.00 -2.59 -3.01
N VAL A 36 -8.11 -1.87 -3.07
CA VAL A 36 -8.86 -1.53 -1.86
C VAL A 36 -9.31 -2.79 -1.12
N TRP A 37 -9.78 -3.83 -1.84
CA TRP A 37 -10.15 -5.10 -1.24
C TRP A 37 -8.96 -5.84 -0.63
N THR A 38 -7.81 -5.92 -1.31
CA THR A 38 -6.62 -6.59 -0.77
C THR A 38 -6.05 -5.84 0.44
N CYS A 39 -6.06 -4.50 0.42
CA CYS A 39 -5.69 -3.68 1.58
C CYS A 39 -6.64 -3.88 2.76
N ALA A 40 -7.96 -3.89 2.53
CA ALA A 40 -8.95 -4.13 3.58
C ALA A 40 -8.78 -5.53 4.20
N LEU A 41 -8.53 -6.55 3.37
CA LEU A 41 -8.25 -7.90 3.84
C LEU A 41 -6.96 -7.95 4.67
N ALA A 42 -5.89 -7.31 4.22
CA ALA A 42 -4.62 -7.27 4.95
C ALA A 42 -4.76 -6.58 6.32
N VAL A 43 -5.51 -5.48 6.38
CA VAL A 43 -5.81 -4.78 7.64
C VAL A 43 -6.65 -5.67 8.57
N ALA A 44 -7.70 -6.31 8.06
CA ALA A 44 -8.55 -7.21 8.85
C ALA A 44 -7.75 -8.39 9.44
N LEU A 45 -6.89 -9.01 8.63
CA LEU A 45 -6.02 -10.11 9.06
C LEU A 45 -4.99 -9.64 10.11
N CYS A 46 -4.41 -8.45 9.95
CA CYS A 46 -3.47 -7.92 10.92
C CYS A 46 -4.15 -7.59 12.26
N ILE A 47 -5.34 -6.96 12.23
CA ILE A 47 -6.13 -6.70 13.44
C ILE A 47 -6.49 -8.03 14.13
N GLY A 48 -6.95 -9.02 13.36
CA GLY A 48 -7.23 -10.36 13.87
C GLY A 48 -6.00 -11.01 14.52
N PHE A 49 -4.85 -10.91 13.88
CA PHE A 49 -3.58 -11.44 14.42
C PHE A 49 -3.20 -10.76 15.74
N VAL A 50 -3.28 -9.42 15.81
CA VAL A 50 -2.99 -8.66 17.05
C VAL A 50 -3.97 -9.02 18.15
N ALA A 51 -5.27 -9.15 17.83
CA ALA A 51 -6.29 -9.53 18.79
C ALA A 51 -6.09 -10.95 19.33
N VAL A 52 -5.80 -11.92 18.47
CA VAL A 52 -5.50 -13.30 18.89
C VAL A 52 -4.24 -13.34 19.75
N SER A 53 -3.18 -12.62 19.37
CA SER A 53 -1.95 -12.53 20.18
C SER A 53 -2.21 -11.95 21.57
N ALA A 54 -3.12 -10.98 21.68
CA ALA A 54 -3.50 -10.42 22.99
C ALA A 54 -4.31 -11.40 23.86
N LEU A 55 -5.09 -12.29 23.24
CA LEU A 55 -5.94 -13.27 23.94
C LEU A 55 -5.19 -14.54 24.36
N THR A 56 -4.21 -14.98 23.56
CA THR A 56 -3.50 -16.27 23.83
C THR A 56 -2.43 -16.19 24.92
N GLY A 57 -1.97 -15.00 25.27
CA GLY A 57 -1.08 -14.78 26.44
C GLY A 57 0.36 -15.34 26.36
N GLU A 58 0.71 -16.06 25.30
CA GLU A 58 2.03 -16.72 25.14
C GLU A 58 3.17 -15.79 24.65
N ASN A 59 3.01 -14.54 24.61
CA ASN A 59 3.89 -13.40 24.31
C ASN A 59 3.03 -12.27 23.74
N PRO A 60 2.19 -11.66 24.57
CA PRO A 60 1.31 -10.61 24.07
C PRO A 60 2.15 -9.42 23.63
N TYR A 61 1.85 -8.90 22.45
CA TYR A 61 2.39 -7.60 22.06
C TYR A 61 2.00 -6.57 23.11
N SER A 62 2.95 -5.76 23.57
CA SER A 62 2.59 -4.62 24.41
C SER A 62 1.65 -3.68 23.66
N ALA A 63 0.83 -2.91 24.37
CA ALA A 63 -0.06 -1.95 23.74
C ALA A 63 0.69 -1.02 22.77
N GLN A 64 1.89 -0.58 23.15
CA GLN A 64 2.75 0.24 22.32
C GLN A 64 3.21 -0.50 21.04
N GLN A 65 3.60 -1.76 21.14
CA GLN A 65 3.98 -2.56 19.98
C GLN A 65 2.81 -2.78 19.03
N SER A 66 1.62 -3.05 19.55
CA SER A 66 0.39 -3.20 18.75
C SER A 66 0.06 -1.94 17.97
N VAL A 67 0.16 -0.77 18.62
CA VAL A 67 -0.04 0.53 17.95
C VAL A 67 1.01 0.76 16.87
N CYS A 68 2.28 0.47 17.14
CA CYS A 68 3.36 0.60 16.14
C CYS A 68 3.12 -0.29 14.92
N VAL A 69 2.70 -1.54 15.12
CA VAL A 69 2.38 -2.47 14.02
C VAL A 69 1.23 -1.93 13.16
N LEU A 70 0.16 -1.43 13.78
CA LEU A 70 -0.98 -0.87 13.06
C LEU A 70 -0.63 0.42 12.30
N LEU A 71 0.14 1.33 12.90
CA LEU A 71 0.60 2.56 12.24
C LEU A 71 1.52 2.25 11.05
N PHE A 72 2.45 1.32 11.23
CA PHE A 72 3.33 0.87 10.14
C PHE A 72 2.54 0.20 9.01
N LEU A 73 1.56 -0.64 9.37
CA LEU A 73 0.65 -1.22 8.37
C LEU A 73 -0.10 -0.13 7.60
N GLY A 74 -0.64 0.88 8.29
CA GLY A 74 -1.30 2.02 7.66
C GLY A 74 -0.39 2.71 6.63
N TYR A 75 0.87 2.97 7.00
CA TYR A 75 1.87 3.50 6.08
C TYR A 75 2.06 2.61 4.85
N ARG A 76 2.18 1.29 5.03
CA ARG A 76 2.31 0.31 3.93
C ARG A 76 1.06 0.25 3.05
N MET A 77 -0.15 0.49 3.59
CA MET A 77 -1.37 0.59 2.79
C MET A 77 -1.37 1.82 1.89
N VAL A 78 -0.94 2.98 2.40
CA VAL A 78 -0.79 4.20 1.60
C VAL A 78 0.23 3.99 0.48
N GLU A 79 1.34 3.32 0.76
CA GLU A 79 2.34 2.94 -0.24
C GLU A 79 1.74 2.05 -1.33
N SER A 80 1.03 1.01 -0.92
CA SER A 80 0.36 0.07 -1.83
C SER A 80 -0.69 0.75 -2.73
N LEU A 81 -1.42 1.74 -2.21
CA LEU A 81 -2.33 2.57 -3.00
C LEU A 81 -1.58 3.47 -3.98
N THR A 82 -0.47 4.10 -3.55
CA THR A 82 0.37 4.93 -4.41
C THR A 82 0.90 4.14 -5.61
N ASP A 83 1.28 2.88 -5.42
CA ASP A 83 1.80 2.01 -6.48
C ASP A 83 0.79 1.79 -7.61
N ILE A 84 -0.51 1.68 -7.31
CA ILE A 84 -1.56 1.56 -8.34
C ILE A 84 -1.63 2.81 -9.21
N TYR A 85 -1.53 3.99 -8.60
CA TYR A 85 -1.54 5.25 -9.34
C TYR A 85 -0.25 5.43 -10.15
N ASN A 86 0.91 5.08 -9.59
CA ASN A 86 2.17 5.04 -10.32
C ASN A 86 2.12 4.08 -11.52
N ALA A 87 1.42 2.94 -11.41
CA ALA A 87 1.25 2.03 -12.54
C ALA A 87 0.37 2.64 -13.64
N ILE A 88 -0.62 3.48 -13.31
CA ILE A 88 -1.40 4.22 -14.32
C ILE A 88 -0.49 5.20 -15.06
N ASP A 89 0.31 5.98 -14.33
CA ASP A 89 1.26 6.94 -14.91
C ASP A 89 2.29 6.23 -15.79
N GLN A 90 2.82 5.09 -15.34
CA GLN A 90 3.77 4.28 -16.10
C GLN A 90 3.17 3.73 -17.39
N ARG A 91 1.93 3.23 -17.36
CA ARG A 91 1.22 2.77 -18.57
C ARG A 91 0.96 3.91 -19.55
N SER A 92 0.81 5.14 -19.07
CA SER A 92 0.68 6.36 -19.88
C SER A 92 2.03 6.87 -20.42
N GLY A 93 3.13 6.14 -20.21
CA GLY A 93 4.48 6.51 -20.63
C GLY A 93 5.14 7.60 -19.79
N ARG A 94 4.56 7.97 -18.65
CA ARG A 94 5.02 9.07 -17.79
C ARG A 94 5.89 8.56 -16.63
N LEU A 95 7.00 7.89 -16.98
CA LEU A 95 8.00 7.43 -15.99
C LEU A 95 8.63 8.57 -15.20
N ASP A 96 8.65 9.78 -15.75
CA ASP A 96 9.11 10.99 -15.07
C ASP A 96 8.27 11.31 -13.82
N ILE A 97 6.95 11.12 -13.90
CA ILE A 97 6.04 11.32 -12.76
C ILE A 97 6.28 10.23 -11.71
N VAL A 98 6.38 8.98 -12.13
CA VAL A 98 6.65 7.84 -11.24
C VAL A 98 7.94 8.05 -10.45
N GLY A 99 9.04 8.42 -11.15
CA GLY A 99 10.32 8.70 -10.50
C GLY A 99 10.25 9.86 -9.50
N LYS A 100 9.55 10.95 -9.85
CA LYS A 100 9.33 12.09 -8.94
C LYS A 100 8.48 11.68 -7.73
N THR A 101 7.43 10.88 -7.92
CA THR A 101 6.58 10.38 -6.83
C THR A 101 7.41 9.59 -5.81
N TYR A 102 8.24 8.66 -6.28
CA TYR A 102 9.11 7.88 -5.38
C TYR A 102 10.14 8.74 -4.68
N ALA A 103 10.77 9.70 -5.40
CA ALA A 103 11.77 10.60 -4.82
C ALA A 103 11.15 11.52 -3.75
N VAL A 104 10.02 12.16 -4.04
CA VAL A 104 9.34 13.04 -3.10
C VAL A 104 8.85 12.27 -1.89
N ARG A 105 8.17 11.12 -2.11
CA ARG A 105 7.70 10.28 -1.01
C ARG A 105 8.84 9.79 -0.14
N GLY A 106 9.91 9.26 -0.75
CA GLY A 106 11.09 8.79 -0.03
C GLY A 106 11.75 9.88 0.81
N ALA A 107 11.96 11.06 0.23
CA ALA A 107 12.57 12.18 0.92
C ALA A 107 11.69 12.68 2.09
N VAL A 108 10.38 12.85 1.87
CA VAL A 108 9.45 13.33 2.89
C VAL A 108 9.28 12.32 4.03
N THR A 109 9.13 11.04 3.73
CA THR A 109 8.98 10.00 4.77
C THR A 109 10.27 9.79 5.55
N LEU A 110 11.43 9.81 4.88
CA LEU A 110 12.73 9.72 5.56
C LEU A 110 12.98 10.92 6.46
N ALA A 111 12.75 12.14 5.95
CA ALA A 111 12.91 13.35 6.74
C ALA A 111 11.94 13.37 7.94
N SER A 112 10.67 13.05 7.72
CA SER A 112 9.66 12.97 8.78
C SER A 112 10.06 11.96 9.85
N PHE A 113 10.46 10.76 9.46
CA PHE A 113 10.90 9.72 10.39
C PHE A 113 12.13 10.15 11.18
N THR A 114 13.19 10.60 10.50
CA THR A 114 14.46 10.95 11.13
C THR A 114 14.32 12.16 12.07
N LEU A 115 13.67 13.22 11.59
CA LEU A 115 13.51 14.44 12.40
C LEU A 115 12.64 14.19 13.63
N THR A 116 11.53 13.48 13.46
CA THR A 116 10.64 13.22 14.60
C THR A 116 11.31 12.33 15.63
N LEU A 117 11.96 11.25 15.19
CA LEU A 117 12.65 10.35 16.11
C LEU A 117 13.79 11.05 16.85
N TRP A 118 14.53 11.91 16.15
CA TRP A 118 15.63 12.69 16.76
C TRP A 118 15.14 13.69 17.81
N LEU A 119 13.99 14.35 17.53
CA LEU A 119 13.45 15.38 18.43
C LEU A 119 12.67 14.82 19.62
N THR A 120 11.91 13.74 19.40
CA THR A 120 10.93 13.25 20.41
C THR A 120 11.33 11.96 21.08
N GLN A 121 12.20 11.14 20.43
CA GLN A 121 12.57 9.79 20.86
C GLN A 121 11.35 8.87 21.10
N ASP A 122 10.18 9.24 20.56
CA ASP A 122 8.94 8.49 20.64
C ASP A 122 8.65 7.82 19.30
N ILE A 123 8.72 6.49 19.28
CA ILE A 123 8.49 5.69 18.07
C ILE A 123 7.04 5.75 17.59
N VAL A 124 6.07 5.83 18.50
CA VAL A 124 4.65 5.89 18.15
C VAL A 124 4.34 7.19 17.42
N LEU A 125 4.79 8.32 17.98
CA LEU A 125 4.63 9.63 17.35
C LEU A 125 5.37 9.70 16.01
N THR A 126 6.55 9.10 15.94
CA THR A 126 7.35 9.03 14.71
C THR A 126 6.60 8.29 13.59
N LEU A 127 6.04 7.12 13.88
CA LEU A 127 5.27 6.35 12.89
C LEU A 127 3.96 7.05 12.52
N ALA A 128 3.30 7.72 13.46
CA ALA A 128 2.09 8.48 13.19
C ALA A 128 2.36 9.68 12.25
N LEU A 129 3.44 10.42 12.48
CA LEU A 129 3.82 11.54 11.61
C LEU A 129 4.33 11.07 10.24
N MET A 130 5.06 9.96 10.18
CA MET A 130 5.46 9.34 8.92
C MET A 130 4.24 8.89 8.09
N LEU A 131 3.24 8.29 8.72
CA LEU A 131 1.97 7.95 8.07
C LEU A 131 1.25 9.21 7.58
N GLY A 132 1.14 10.26 8.42
CA GLY A 132 0.53 11.53 8.05
C GLY A 132 1.24 12.19 6.86
N ALA A 133 2.56 12.24 6.87
CA ALA A 133 3.37 12.77 5.77
C ALA A 133 3.15 11.98 4.47
N SER A 134 3.09 10.66 4.55
CA SER A 134 2.80 9.79 3.40
C SER A 134 1.40 10.03 2.83
N LEU A 135 0.39 10.22 3.68
CA LEU A 135 -0.97 10.58 3.27
C LEU A 135 -1.01 11.94 2.56
N VAL A 136 -0.30 12.94 3.09
CA VAL A 136 -0.22 14.27 2.45
C VAL A 136 0.38 14.14 1.05
N VAL A 137 1.50 13.43 0.89
CA VAL A 137 2.11 13.20 -0.44
C VAL A 137 1.14 12.47 -1.37
N PHE A 138 0.43 11.47 -0.87
CA PHE A 138 -0.54 10.72 -1.66
C PHE A 138 -1.67 11.62 -2.19
N PHE A 139 -2.32 12.40 -1.32
CA PHE A 139 -3.46 13.23 -1.70
C PHE A 139 -3.08 14.48 -2.50
N VAL A 140 -1.93 15.10 -2.18
CA VAL A 140 -1.51 16.36 -2.79
C VAL A 140 -0.75 16.13 -4.10
N TYR A 141 0.01 15.05 -4.19
CA TYR A 141 0.88 14.81 -5.34
C TYR A 141 0.45 13.59 -6.17
N SER A 142 0.41 12.38 -5.61
CA SER A 142 0.21 11.15 -6.38
C SER A 142 -1.18 11.05 -7.00
N LEU A 143 -2.23 11.33 -6.23
CA LEU A 143 -3.60 11.21 -6.67
C LEU A 143 -3.99 12.22 -7.77
N PRO A 144 -3.65 13.53 -7.69
CA PRO A 144 -3.96 14.49 -8.75
C PRO A 144 -3.23 14.19 -10.07
N GLN A 145 -1.97 13.75 -10.00
CA GLN A 145 -1.19 13.41 -11.18
C GLN A 145 -1.83 12.25 -11.96
N ALA A 146 -2.12 11.16 -11.28
CA ALA A 146 -2.72 9.99 -11.91
C ALA A 146 -4.14 10.24 -12.43
N ARG A 147 -4.93 11.10 -11.76
CA ARG A 147 -6.28 11.47 -12.23
C ARG A 147 -6.28 12.18 -13.58
N ALA A 148 -5.20 12.86 -13.95
CA ALA A 148 -5.08 13.50 -15.25
C ALA A 148 -5.04 12.49 -16.42
N PHE A 149 -4.64 11.24 -16.15
CA PHE A 149 -4.53 10.15 -17.13
C PHE A 149 -5.55 9.03 -16.91
N TYR A 150 -6.38 9.17 -15.90
CA TYR A 150 -7.40 8.20 -15.54
C TYR A 150 -8.71 8.45 -16.31
N ALA A 151 -9.07 7.55 -17.22
CA ALA A 151 -10.41 7.51 -17.79
C ALA A 151 -11.32 6.68 -16.86
N PRO A 152 -12.39 7.26 -16.31
CA PRO A 152 -13.30 6.52 -15.42
C PRO A 152 -14.12 5.52 -16.25
N GLU A 153 -13.73 4.25 -16.18
CA GLU A 153 -14.52 3.13 -16.68
C GLU A 153 -15.49 2.65 -15.61
N GLN A 154 -16.65 2.12 -16.00
CA GLN A 154 -17.59 1.53 -15.03
C GLN A 154 -16.98 0.26 -14.42
N PRO A 155 -16.82 0.18 -13.11
CA PRO A 155 -16.24 -0.99 -12.46
C PRO A 155 -17.21 -2.17 -12.53
N GLN A 156 -16.79 -3.26 -13.18
CA GLN A 156 -17.54 -4.52 -13.20
C GLN A 156 -17.00 -5.44 -12.10
N ASN A 157 -17.83 -5.80 -11.11
CA ASN A 157 -17.44 -6.65 -9.97
C ASN A 157 -16.91 -8.02 -10.40
N ALA A 158 -17.47 -8.61 -11.46
CA ALA A 158 -17.01 -9.89 -12.00
C ALA A 158 -15.54 -9.82 -12.49
N ARG A 159 -15.05 -8.67 -12.90
CA ARG A 159 -13.68 -8.50 -13.36
C ARG A 159 -12.67 -8.42 -12.19
N VAL A 160 -13.11 -7.98 -10.99
CA VAL A 160 -12.22 -7.92 -9.80
C VAL A 160 -11.78 -9.33 -9.37
N ALA A 161 -12.71 -10.28 -9.26
CA ALA A 161 -12.39 -11.66 -8.89
C ALA A 161 -11.49 -12.34 -9.95
N ALA A 162 -11.78 -12.12 -11.24
CA ALA A 162 -10.95 -12.64 -12.33
C ALA A 162 -9.52 -12.07 -12.28
N LEU A 163 -9.38 -10.75 -12.04
CA LEU A 163 -8.08 -10.10 -11.88
C LEU A 163 -7.30 -10.70 -10.70
N LEU A 164 -7.93 -10.86 -9.53
CA LEU A 164 -7.28 -11.44 -8.35
C LEU A 164 -6.82 -12.88 -8.62
N TRP A 165 -7.62 -13.66 -9.34
CA TRP A 165 -7.25 -15.02 -9.72
C TRP A 165 -6.05 -15.06 -10.68
N GLU A 166 -6.01 -14.17 -11.67
CA GLU A 166 -4.89 -14.07 -12.61
C GLU A 166 -3.61 -13.52 -11.94
N CYS A 167 -3.73 -12.67 -10.92
CA CYS A 167 -2.59 -12.20 -10.14
C CYS A 167 -2.07 -13.24 -9.11
N LEU A 168 -2.81 -14.32 -8.84
CA LEU A 168 -2.45 -15.29 -7.81
C LEU A 168 -1.02 -15.86 -7.95
N PRO A 169 -0.53 -16.26 -9.14
CA PRO A 169 0.84 -16.74 -9.29
C PRO A 169 1.90 -15.70 -8.89
N LEU A 170 1.66 -14.44 -9.22
CA LEU A 170 2.55 -13.34 -8.84
C LEU A 170 2.47 -13.02 -7.34
N ALA A 171 1.29 -13.16 -6.74
CA ALA A 171 1.12 -13.05 -5.32
C ALA A 171 1.92 -14.14 -4.58
N VAL A 172 1.79 -15.40 -4.99
CA VAL A 172 2.56 -16.52 -4.42
C VAL A 172 4.06 -16.29 -4.57
N TYR A 173 4.52 -15.83 -5.74
CA TYR A 173 5.92 -15.48 -5.94
C TYR A 173 6.39 -14.38 -4.99
N SER A 174 5.58 -13.32 -4.78
CA SER A 174 5.89 -12.23 -3.84
C SER A 174 5.91 -12.65 -2.37
N PHE A 175 5.23 -13.76 -2.03
CA PHE A 175 5.27 -14.34 -0.68
C PHE A 175 6.51 -15.20 -0.43
N LEU A 176 7.08 -15.79 -1.48
CA LEU A 176 8.21 -16.73 -1.37
C LEU A 176 9.57 -16.01 -1.42
N ASN A 177 9.62 -14.76 -1.88
CA ASN A 177 10.79 -13.90 -1.90
C ASN A 177 10.77 -12.86 -0.79
#